data_2e3303f88b43af1e0be8541c90987a0d
#
_entry.id   2e3303f88b43af1e0be8541c90987a0d
#
_cell.length_a   1.000
_cell.length_b   1.000
_cell.length_c   1.000
_cell.angle_alpha   90.00
_cell.angle_beta   90.00
_cell.angle_gamma   90.00
#
_symmetry.space_group_name_H-M   'P 1'
#
loop_
_entity.id
_entity.type
_entity.pdbx_description
1 polymer ?
#
loop_
_entity_poly.entity_id
_entity_poly.type
_entity_poly.pdbx_seq_one_letter_code
_entity_poly.pdbx_strand_id
1 'polypeptide(L)'
;MGKRMTARHSVFALLSFLLALTSSPAEAEMYVAGQVGLNLPHSLSNVEDRRGGVTFDENDQSLKSSVMYGAKLGYYFESLKWLGVETEVFKTTPYLTQQHVTTLGGINFLNAPGAHLSVLTWAPANIVVRHQMGAFEPYAGIGLGFNSSRLSVGRGTSKGGGPGLNTQLGLRYRITTNLAVFGEWKFNHANLEYTDFIFKGRDLSVNYNAHNVVFGVGYHF
;
A
#
# COMPACT_ATOMS: atom_id res chain seq x y z
N MET A 1 35.48 0.50 15.94
CA MET A 1 35.70 1.53 14.92
C MET A 1 35.48 0.87 13.57
N GLY A 2 34.49 1.27 12.77
CA GLY A 2 34.25 0.73 11.45
C GLY A 2 32.86 0.12 11.24
N LYS A 3 31.83 0.94 10.92
CA LYS A 3 30.59 0.54 10.19
C LYS A 3 29.75 1.76 9.80
N ARG A 4 30.35 2.78 9.18
CA ARG A 4 29.58 3.94 8.63
C ARG A 4 29.83 4.20 7.13
N MET A 5 30.40 3.25 6.39
CA MET A 5 30.75 3.48 4.98
C MET A 5 29.79 2.86 3.94
N THR A 6 28.87 1.99 4.32
CA THR A 6 28.05 1.25 3.35
C THR A 6 26.82 1.99 2.83
N ALA A 7 26.26 2.95 3.57
CA ALA A 7 25.04 3.66 3.15
C ALA A 7 25.28 4.69 2.02
N ARG A 8 26.45 5.31 1.95
CA ARG A 8 26.77 6.33 0.92
C ARG A 8 26.93 5.73 -0.47
N HIS A 9 27.47 4.52 -0.58
CA HIS A 9 27.66 3.87 -1.88
C HIS A 9 26.36 3.38 -2.50
N SER A 10 25.38 3.00 -1.69
CA SER A 10 24.06 2.57 -2.18
C SER A 10 23.24 3.72 -2.77
N VAL A 11 23.35 4.92 -2.21
CA VAL A 11 22.65 6.11 -2.73
C VAL A 11 23.29 6.58 -4.05
N PHE A 12 24.62 6.54 -4.16
CA PHE A 12 25.31 6.88 -5.41
C PHE A 12 25.04 5.85 -6.52
N ALA A 13 24.96 4.58 -6.20
CA ALA A 13 24.63 3.52 -7.18
C ALA A 13 23.18 3.67 -7.69
N LEU A 14 22.25 4.03 -6.82
CA LEU A 14 20.85 4.29 -7.20
C LEU A 14 20.73 5.55 -8.07
N LEU A 15 21.45 6.62 -7.72
CA LEU A 15 21.49 7.87 -8.51
C LEU A 15 22.16 7.67 -9.87
N SER A 16 23.24 6.88 -9.94
CA SER A 16 23.93 6.55 -11.18
C SER A 16 23.08 5.66 -12.09
N PHE A 17 22.30 4.75 -11.52
CA PHE A 17 21.35 3.93 -12.27
C PHE A 17 20.20 4.78 -12.84
N LEU A 18 19.68 5.75 -12.08
CA LEU A 18 18.70 6.70 -12.59
C LEU A 18 19.24 7.59 -13.72
N LEU A 19 20.50 8.05 -13.63
CA LEU A 19 21.13 8.86 -14.67
C LEU A 19 21.45 8.05 -15.94
N ALA A 20 21.73 6.76 -15.84
CA ALA A 20 22.00 5.89 -16.99
C ALA A 20 20.74 5.62 -17.84
N LEU A 21 19.55 5.87 -17.31
CA LEU A 21 18.28 5.72 -18.02
C LEU A 21 17.93 6.91 -18.94
N THR A 22 18.72 7.99 -18.92
CA THR A 22 18.44 9.22 -19.70
C THR A 22 19.07 9.26 -21.10
N SER A 23 19.72 8.18 -21.55
CA SER A 23 20.53 8.21 -22.77
C SER A 23 20.07 7.26 -23.90
N SER A 24 18.76 7.05 -24.06
CA SER A 24 18.25 6.39 -25.28
C SER A 24 17.17 7.22 -25.94
N PRO A 25 17.28 7.50 -27.26
CA PRO A 25 16.18 8.03 -28.05
C PRO A 25 15.18 6.93 -28.38
N ALA A 26 14.68 6.24 -27.38
CA ALA A 26 13.59 5.29 -27.53
C ALA A 26 12.31 5.98 -27.04
N GLU A 27 11.28 5.93 -27.84
CA GLU A 27 9.96 6.50 -27.52
C GLU A 27 9.23 5.80 -26.36
N ALA A 28 9.92 4.96 -25.60
CA ALA A 28 9.45 4.36 -24.37
C ALA A 28 9.36 5.43 -23.28
N GLU A 29 8.22 5.53 -22.66
CA GLU A 29 7.96 6.55 -21.64
C GLU A 29 8.15 5.98 -20.23
N MET A 30 9.16 6.45 -19.51
CA MET A 30 9.33 6.19 -18.09
C MET A 30 8.79 7.36 -17.27
N TYR A 31 8.30 7.08 -16.07
CA TYR A 31 7.95 8.14 -15.13
C TYR A 31 8.24 7.73 -13.69
N VAL A 32 8.51 8.73 -12.86
CA VAL A 32 8.55 8.63 -11.42
C VAL A 32 7.50 9.57 -10.84
N ALA A 33 6.79 9.13 -9.80
CA ALA A 33 5.75 9.95 -9.19
C ALA A 33 5.76 9.86 -7.67
N GLY A 34 5.45 10.98 -7.02
CA GLY A 34 5.13 11.07 -5.60
C GLY A 34 3.62 11.23 -5.41
N GLN A 35 3.09 10.66 -4.35
CA GLN A 35 1.66 10.67 -4.07
C GLN A 35 1.35 10.82 -2.59
N VAL A 36 0.21 11.47 -2.30
CA VAL A 36 -0.37 11.62 -0.98
C VAL A 36 -1.89 11.56 -1.08
N GLY A 37 -2.55 11.04 -0.06
CA GLY A 37 -4.00 10.91 -0.08
C GLY A 37 -4.59 10.48 1.24
N LEU A 38 -5.86 10.07 1.16
CA LEU A 38 -6.64 9.56 2.27
C LEU A 38 -6.86 8.06 2.09
N ASN A 39 -6.56 7.32 3.14
CA ASN A 39 -6.91 5.92 3.29
C ASN A 39 -8.25 5.82 4.01
N LEU A 40 -9.21 5.14 3.40
CA LEU A 40 -10.57 4.87 3.88
C LEU A 40 -10.71 3.36 4.06
N PRO A 41 -10.21 2.79 5.17
CA PRO A 41 -10.28 1.37 5.40
C PRO A 41 -11.69 0.94 5.72
N HIS A 42 -12.08 -0.27 5.30
CA HIS A 42 -13.24 -0.97 5.81
C HIS A 42 -12.92 -1.62 7.16
N SER A 43 -13.97 -2.06 7.84
CA SER A 43 -13.79 -2.90 9.03
C SER A 43 -12.95 -4.13 8.69
N LEU A 44 -12.13 -4.59 9.63
CA LEU A 44 -11.42 -5.84 9.50
C LEU A 44 -12.43 -6.98 9.44
N SER A 45 -12.30 -7.86 8.46
CA SER A 45 -13.18 -9.03 8.27
C SER A 45 -12.40 -10.33 8.34
N ASN A 46 -13.11 -11.45 8.54
CA ASN A 46 -12.54 -12.80 8.65
C ASN A 46 -11.37 -12.87 9.65
N VAL A 47 -11.61 -12.39 10.86
CA VAL A 47 -10.64 -12.49 11.96
C VAL A 47 -10.64 -13.92 12.49
N GLU A 48 -9.63 -14.71 12.12
CA GLU A 48 -9.50 -16.11 12.54
C GLU A 48 -8.30 -16.29 13.47
N ASP A 49 -8.54 -16.82 14.67
CA ASP A 49 -7.50 -17.36 15.55
C ASP A 49 -7.30 -18.85 15.23
N ARG A 50 -6.19 -19.20 14.57
CA ARG A 50 -5.94 -20.57 14.09
C ARG A 50 -5.67 -21.59 15.19
N ARG A 51 -5.44 -21.21 16.43
CA ARG A 51 -5.11 -22.12 17.53
C ARG A 51 -6.12 -22.20 18.66
N GLY A 52 -7.09 -21.32 18.71
CA GLY A 52 -8.06 -21.24 19.80
C GLY A 52 -9.50 -21.54 19.42
N GLY A 53 -9.83 -21.64 18.14
CA GLY A 53 -11.20 -21.81 17.67
C GLY A 53 -12.14 -20.67 18.03
N VAL A 54 -11.59 -19.49 18.33
CA VAL A 54 -12.35 -18.29 18.68
C VAL A 54 -12.51 -17.46 17.39
N THR A 55 -13.69 -17.51 16.81
CA THR A 55 -14.09 -16.55 15.77
C THR A 55 -14.52 -15.27 16.47
N PHE A 56 -13.89 -14.17 16.13
CA PHE A 56 -14.34 -12.85 16.57
C PHE A 56 -15.53 -12.42 15.68
N ASP A 57 -16.57 -11.89 16.30
CA ASP A 57 -17.74 -11.40 15.56
C ASP A 57 -17.37 -10.17 14.73
N GLU A 58 -17.74 -10.18 13.43
CA GLU A 58 -17.27 -9.24 12.41
C GLU A 58 -17.72 -7.78 12.63
N ASN A 59 -18.65 -7.53 13.53
CA ASN A 59 -19.44 -6.30 13.51
C ASN A 59 -18.81 -5.07 14.15
N ASP A 60 -17.67 -5.17 14.83
CA ASP A 60 -17.25 -4.07 15.69
C ASP A 60 -15.82 -3.52 15.47
N GLN A 61 -15.07 -3.96 14.46
CA GLN A 61 -13.70 -3.50 14.28
C GLN A 61 -13.59 -2.37 13.25
N SER A 62 -14.14 -1.20 13.56
CA SER A 62 -14.04 -0.04 12.69
C SER A 62 -12.64 0.60 12.73
N LEU A 63 -12.07 0.79 11.54
CA LEU A 63 -10.81 1.49 11.33
C LEU A 63 -11.09 2.95 10.99
N LYS A 64 -10.38 3.88 11.62
CA LYS A 64 -10.43 5.30 11.24
C LYS A 64 -9.59 5.56 10.01
N SER A 65 -10.06 6.49 9.19
CA SER A 65 -9.33 7.01 8.04
C SER A 65 -7.95 7.53 8.45
N SER A 66 -6.99 7.41 7.55
CA SER A 66 -5.62 7.87 7.78
C SER A 66 -5.02 8.49 6.53
N VAL A 67 -3.88 9.13 6.69
CA VAL A 67 -3.09 9.60 5.55
C VAL A 67 -2.43 8.41 4.86
N MET A 68 -2.40 8.44 3.53
CA MET A 68 -1.60 7.60 2.67
C MET A 68 -0.53 8.45 1.98
N TYR A 69 0.68 7.92 1.87
CA TYR A 69 1.75 8.55 1.09
C TYR A 69 2.66 7.48 0.49
N GLY A 70 3.23 7.79 -0.67
CA GLY A 70 4.04 6.82 -1.40
C GLY A 70 4.69 7.37 -2.66
N ALA A 71 5.30 6.45 -3.41
CA ALA A 71 5.94 6.73 -4.67
C ALA A 71 5.69 5.61 -5.68
N LYS A 72 5.79 5.95 -6.95
CA LYS A 72 5.61 5.07 -8.10
C LYS A 72 6.75 5.25 -9.09
N LEU A 73 7.07 4.17 -9.79
CA LEU A 73 7.93 4.15 -10.96
C LEU A 73 7.20 3.33 -12.04
N GLY A 74 7.00 3.91 -13.20
CA GLY A 74 6.28 3.26 -14.29
C GLY A 74 7.02 3.35 -15.61
N TYR A 75 6.64 2.44 -16.50
CA TYR A 75 7.17 2.31 -17.84
C TYR A 75 6.05 1.94 -18.81
N TYR A 76 5.88 2.72 -19.88
CA TYR A 76 4.97 2.41 -20.99
C TYR A 76 5.75 1.90 -22.19
N PHE A 77 5.24 0.83 -22.79
CA PHE A 77 5.92 0.19 -23.90
C PHE A 77 5.84 1.03 -25.18
N GLU A 78 6.95 1.13 -25.90
CA GLU A 78 7.04 1.86 -27.17
C GLU A 78 6.03 1.34 -28.20
N SER A 79 5.94 0.03 -28.37
CA SER A 79 5.05 -0.62 -29.34
C SER A 79 3.58 -0.61 -28.91
N LEU A 80 3.30 -0.47 -27.61
CA LEU A 80 1.97 -0.50 -27.01
C LEU A 80 1.81 0.69 -26.05
N LYS A 81 1.78 1.92 -26.56
CA LYS A 81 1.77 3.16 -25.77
C LYS A 81 0.61 3.27 -24.76
N TRP A 82 -0.42 2.44 -24.95
CA TRP A 82 -1.56 2.34 -24.03
C TRP A 82 -1.32 1.36 -22.88
N LEU A 83 -0.27 0.51 -22.93
CA LEU A 83 0.04 -0.51 -21.95
C LEU A 83 1.35 -0.19 -21.25
N GLY A 84 1.38 -0.36 -19.95
CA GLY A 84 2.58 -0.15 -19.12
C GLY A 84 2.65 -1.08 -17.94
N VAL A 85 3.78 -1.02 -17.28
CA VAL A 85 4.03 -1.66 -15.98
C VAL A 85 4.46 -0.60 -14.97
N GLU A 86 4.02 -0.75 -13.73
CA GLU A 86 4.29 0.19 -12.65
C GLU A 86 4.67 -0.58 -11.39
N THR A 87 5.72 -0.15 -10.70
CA THR A 87 5.99 -0.56 -9.32
C THR A 87 5.63 0.58 -8.40
N GLU A 88 5.12 0.24 -7.23
CA GLU A 88 4.62 1.21 -6.28
C GLU A 88 4.93 0.81 -4.84
N VAL A 89 5.27 1.78 -4.01
CA VAL A 89 5.36 1.61 -2.57
C VAL A 89 4.57 2.72 -1.88
N PHE A 90 3.73 2.35 -0.90
CA PHE A 90 2.99 3.33 -0.11
C PHE A 90 2.75 2.85 1.32
N LYS A 91 2.50 3.82 2.19
CA LYS A 91 2.25 3.57 3.61
C LYS A 91 0.94 4.19 4.04
N THR A 92 0.19 3.44 4.88
CA THR A 92 -1.01 3.91 5.56
C THR A 92 -0.90 3.62 7.06
N THR A 93 -1.59 4.42 7.87
CA THR A 93 -1.54 4.29 9.34
C THR A 93 -2.93 4.42 9.97
N PRO A 94 -3.89 3.56 9.60
CA PRO A 94 -5.21 3.58 10.20
C PRO A 94 -5.18 3.26 11.69
N TYR A 95 -6.16 3.79 12.42
CA TYR A 95 -6.30 3.58 13.85
C TYR A 95 -7.53 2.73 14.14
N LEU A 96 -7.35 1.65 14.88
CA LEU A 96 -8.44 0.86 15.45
C LEU A 96 -9.03 1.60 16.66
N THR A 97 -10.32 1.91 16.61
CA THR A 97 -11.00 2.49 17.78
C THR A 97 -11.14 1.44 18.89
N GLN A 98 -11.19 1.92 20.12
CA GLN A 98 -11.48 1.09 21.29
C GLN A 98 -12.88 0.46 21.14
N GLN A 99 -13.01 -0.84 21.34
CA GLN A 99 -14.24 -1.59 21.09
C GLN A 99 -14.56 -2.57 22.20
N HIS A 100 -15.86 -2.94 22.32
CA HIS A 100 -16.33 -4.06 23.13
C HIS A 100 -16.17 -5.33 22.32
N VAL A 101 -15.39 -6.28 22.81
CA VAL A 101 -15.25 -7.60 22.21
C VAL A 101 -16.12 -8.59 22.97
N THR A 102 -17.16 -9.13 22.31
CA THR A 102 -17.96 -10.23 22.85
C THR A 102 -17.39 -11.55 22.34
N THR A 103 -16.91 -12.42 23.22
CA THR A 103 -16.43 -13.75 22.84
C THR A 103 -17.56 -14.76 22.86
N LEU A 104 -17.54 -15.71 21.91
CA LEU A 104 -18.38 -16.92 21.94
C LEU A 104 -17.96 -17.75 23.15
N GLY A 105 -18.77 -17.74 24.22
CA GLY A 105 -18.48 -18.42 25.50
C GLY A 105 -18.82 -17.58 26.72
N GLY A 106 -19.38 -16.38 26.52
CA GLY A 106 -19.93 -15.56 27.61
C GLY A 106 -18.92 -14.84 28.50
N ILE A 107 -17.65 -14.80 28.12
CA ILE A 107 -16.65 -14.00 28.81
C ILE A 107 -16.53 -12.66 28.07
N ASN A 108 -17.14 -11.63 28.64
CA ASN A 108 -16.98 -10.26 28.16
C ASN A 108 -15.55 -9.78 28.46
N PHE A 109 -14.71 -9.65 27.42
CA PHE A 109 -13.46 -8.92 27.58
C PHE A 109 -13.78 -7.42 27.52
N LEU A 110 -13.68 -6.79 28.68
CA LEU A 110 -13.84 -5.35 28.87
C LEU A 110 -12.84 -4.60 27.99
N ASN A 111 -13.37 -3.76 27.08
CA ASN A 111 -12.66 -2.68 26.37
C ASN A 111 -11.27 -3.05 25.84
N ALA A 112 -11.22 -3.66 24.66
CA ALA A 112 -9.95 -3.76 23.95
C ALA A 112 -9.39 -2.34 23.69
N PRO A 113 -8.16 -2.03 24.16
CA PRO A 113 -7.58 -0.71 23.94
C PRO A 113 -7.42 -0.45 22.45
N GLY A 114 -7.57 0.80 22.02
CA GLY A 114 -7.34 1.20 20.65
C GLY A 114 -5.94 0.81 20.17
N ALA A 115 -5.81 0.48 18.90
CA ALA A 115 -4.58 -0.02 18.31
C ALA A 115 -4.16 0.81 17.09
N HIS A 116 -2.87 1.06 16.97
CA HIS A 116 -2.28 1.65 15.77
C HIS A 116 -1.88 0.55 14.79
N LEU A 117 -2.50 0.57 13.62
CA LEU A 117 -2.13 -0.30 12.51
C LEU A 117 -1.30 0.51 11.50
N SER A 118 -0.11 0.05 11.19
CA SER A 118 0.73 0.61 10.12
C SER A 118 0.91 -0.43 9.05
N VAL A 119 0.51 -0.11 7.83
CA VAL A 119 0.62 -1.01 6.67
C VAL A 119 1.53 -0.34 5.65
N LEU A 120 2.60 -1.04 5.28
CA LEU A 120 3.47 -0.72 4.16
C LEU A 120 3.16 -1.71 3.03
N THR A 121 2.67 -1.20 1.93
CA THR A 121 2.37 -1.99 0.73
C THR A 121 3.45 -1.74 -0.32
N TRP A 122 3.99 -2.80 -0.86
CA TRP A 122 4.82 -2.78 -2.05
C TRP A 122 4.13 -3.60 -3.14
N ALA A 123 3.76 -2.95 -4.24
CA ALA A 123 3.24 -3.60 -5.45
C ALA A 123 4.38 -3.63 -6.48
N PRO A 124 5.11 -4.75 -6.62
CA PRO A 124 6.28 -4.84 -7.50
C PRO A 124 5.91 -4.69 -8.97
N ALA A 125 4.70 -5.10 -9.36
CA ALA A 125 4.23 -5.01 -10.72
C ALA A 125 2.71 -4.82 -10.76
N ASN A 126 2.30 -3.65 -11.21
CA ASN A 126 0.95 -3.36 -11.66
C ASN A 126 0.96 -3.32 -13.19
N ILE A 127 0.00 -3.96 -13.82
CA ILE A 127 -0.28 -3.76 -15.25
C ILE A 127 -1.18 -2.53 -15.33
N VAL A 128 -0.77 -1.54 -16.11
CA VAL A 128 -1.50 -0.28 -16.25
C VAL A 128 -1.88 -0.07 -17.71
N VAL A 129 -3.15 0.23 -17.94
CA VAL A 129 -3.67 0.63 -19.25
C VAL A 129 -4.06 2.10 -19.20
N ARG A 130 -3.73 2.85 -20.25
CA ARG A 130 -4.07 4.27 -20.38
C ARG A 130 -4.65 4.61 -21.75
N HIS A 131 -5.40 5.68 -21.78
CA HIS A 131 -5.86 6.28 -23.02
C HIS A 131 -5.45 7.76 -23.08
N GLN A 132 -4.67 8.13 -24.09
CA GLN A 132 -4.18 9.51 -24.25
C GLN A 132 -5.19 10.36 -25.02
N MET A 133 -5.73 11.40 -24.39
CA MET A 133 -6.68 12.34 -24.95
C MET A 133 -6.13 13.77 -24.81
N GLY A 134 -5.11 14.11 -25.63
CA GLY A 134 -4.40 15.38 -25.50
C GLY A 134 -3.67 15.48 -24.16
N ALA A 135 -4.03 16.48 -23.32
CA ALA A 135 -3.44 16.66 -22.00
C ALA A 135 -4.03 15.72 -20.93
N PHE A 136 -5.19 15.12 -21.18
CA PHE A 136 -5.87 14.21 -20.27
C PHE A 136 -5.54 12.76 -20.61
N GLU A 137 -5.28 11.98 -19.55
CA GLU A 137 -4.92 10.58 -19.68
C GLU A 137 -5.61 9.77 -18.60
N PRO A 138 -6.85 9.27 -18.85
CA PRO A 138 -7.46 8.28 -17.96
C PRO A 138 -6.65 6.98 -18.02
N TYR A 139 -6.53 6.33 -16.86
CA TYR A 139 -5.82 5.07 -16.73
C TYR A 139 -6.44 4.18 -15.66
N ALA A 140 -6.21 2.89 -15.83
CA ALA A 140 -6.57 1.88 -14.83
C ALA A 140 -5.43 0.89 -14.69
N GLY A 141 -5.30 0.30 -13.51
CA GLY A 141 -4.25 -0.67 -13.24
C GLY A 141 -4.67 -1.72 -12.23
N ILE A 142 -4.02 -2.87 -12.33
CA ILE A 142 -4.19 -4.00 -11.43
C ILE A 142 -2.86 -4.71 -11.22
N GLY A 143 -2.60 -5.14 -9.99
CA GLY A 143 -1.38 -5.87 -9.66
C GLY A 143 -1.45 -6.56 -8.31
N LEU A 144 -0.39 -7.29 -8.01
CA LEU A 144 -0.21 -7.95 -6.72
C LEU A 144 0.61 -7.06 -5.79
N GLY A 145 0.21 -6.98 -4.53
CA GLY A 145 0.91 -6.27 -3.48
C GLY A 145 1.45 -7.21 -2.41
N PHE A 146 2.59 -6.87 -1.85
CA PHE A 146 3.10 -7.46 -0.61
C PHE A 146 2.94 -6.45 0.51
N ASN A 147 2.23 -6.86 1.55
CA ASN A 147 1.90 -6.00 2.66
C ASN A 147 2.72 -6.40 3.87
N SER A 148 3.40 -5.43 4.47
CA SER A 148 4.05 -5.58 5.77
C SER A 148 3.29 -4.71 6.76
N SER A 149 2.77 -5.31 7.81
CA SER A 149 1.96 -4.63 8.80
C SER A 149 2.59 -4.68 10.19
N ARG A 150 2.31 -3.64 10.96
CA ARG A 150 2.66 -3.55 12.36
C ARG A 150 1.44 -3.09 13.15
N LEU A 151 0.99 -3.96 14.06
CA LEU A 151 -0.12 -3.68 14.95
C LEU A 151 0.41 -3.43 16.36
N SER A 152 0.20 -2.23 16.89
CA SER A 152 0.63 -1.84 18.22
C SER A 152 -0.58 -1.64 19.12
N VAL A 153 -0.65 -2.46 20.21
CA VAL A 153 -1.72 -2.45 21.20
C VAL A 153 -1.09 -2.22 22.58
N GLY A 154 -1.38 -1.09 23.21
CA GLY A 154 -0.75 -0.73 24.47
C GLY A 154 0.78 -0.73 24.39
N ARG A 155 1.43 -1.64 25.13
CA ARG A 155 2.90 -1.81 25.11
C ARG A 155 3.38 -2.94 24.19
N GLY A 156 2.47 -3.71 23.60
CA GLY A 156 2.78 -4.81 22.70
C GLY A 156 2.79 -4.36 21.23
N THR A 157 3.67 -4.95 20.44
CA THR A 157 3.72 -4.74 18.98
C THR A 157 3.86 -6.09 18.31
N SER A 158 2.90 -6.41 17.44
CA SER A 158 2.95 -7.60 16.59
C SER A 158 3.23 -7.18 15.15
N LYS A 159 4.05 -7.98 14.48
CA LYS A 159 4.37 -7.79 13.06
C LYS A 159 3.66 -8.86 12.26
N GLY A 160 3.11 -8.47 11.13
CA GLY A 160 2.44 -9.37 10.21
C GLY A 160 2.60 -8.90 8.79
N GLY A 161 2.03 -9.65 7.89
CA GLY A 161 2.04 -9.28 6.48
C GLY A 161 1.43 -10.37 5.63
N GLY A 162 1.34 -10.12 4.34
CA GLY A 162 0.84 -11.10 3.40
C GLY A 162 0.65 -10.52 2.01
N PRO A 163 0.28 -11.38 1.06
CA PRO A 163 -0.05 -10.96 -0.29
C PRO A 163 -1.38 -10.20 -0.32
N GLY A 164 -1.55 -9.42 -1.37
CA GLY A 164 -2.76 -8.65 -1.59
C GLY A 164 -2.96 -8.29 -3.05
N LEU A 165 -4.13 -7.76 -3.34
CA LEU A 165 -4.51 -7.19 -4.62
C LEU A 165 -4.41 -5.68 -4.53
N ASN A 166 -3.82 -5.07 -5.55
CA ASN A 166 -3.77 -3.62 -5.75
C ASN A 166 -4.49 -3.27 -7.03
N THR A 167 -5.51 -2.41 -6.96
CA THR A 167 -6.21 -1.90 -8.14
C THR A 167 -6.25 -0.38 -8.09
N GLN A 168 -6.22 0.26 -9.26
CA GLN A 168 -6.22 1.70 -9.37
C GLN A 168 -7.00 2.17 -10.60
N LEU A 169 -7.68 3.31 -10.43
CA LEU A 169 -8.37 4.03 -11.49
C LEU A 169 -8.06 5.51 -11.32
N GLY A 170 -7.53 6.14 -12.35
CA GLY A 170 -7.08 7.52 -12.24
C GLY A 170 -7.23 8.34 -13.50
N LEU A 171 -7.06 9.63 -13.31
CA LEU A 171 -6.95 10.61 -14.37
C LEU A 171 -5.67 11.40 -14.17
N ARG A 172 -4.82 11.41 -15.19
CA ARG A 172 -3.59 12.20 -15.26
C ARG A 172 -3.83 13.40 -16.17
N TYR A 173 -3.30 14.55 -15.76
CA TYR A 173 -3.28 15.77 -16.55
C TYR A 173 -1.83 16.20 -16.77
N ARG A 174 -1.40 16.25 -18.03
CA ARG A 174 -0.06 16.70 -18.43
C ARG A 174 -0.02 18.22 -18.46
N ILE A 175 0.73 18.79 -17.52
CA ILE A 175 0.98 20.25 -17.46
C ILE A 175 2.00 20.64 -18.52
N THR A 176 3.04 19.81 -18.70
CA THR A 176 4.06 19.92 -19.74
C THR A 176 4.34 18.55 -20.33
N THR A 177 5.25 18.46 -21.28
CA THR A 177 5.70 17.17 -21.83
C THR A 177 6.25 16.21 -20.75
N ASN A 178 6.90 16.78 -19.73
CA ASN A 178 7.57 16.00 -18.68
C ASN A 178 6.84 16.01 -17.34
N LEU A 179 5.97 16.99 -17.07
CA LEU A 179 5.32 17.16 -15.76
C LEU A 179 3.82 16.88 -15.86
N ALA A 180 3.35 16.01 -15.00
CA ALA A 180 1.94 15.69 -14.88
C ALA A 180 1.48 15.70 -13.42
N VAL A 181 0.20 16.01 -13.20
CA VAL A 181 -0.50 15.79 -11.94
C VAL A 181 -1.54 14.71 -12.15
N PHE A 182 -1.91 14.00 -11.09
CA PHE A 182 -2.95 12.97 -11.20
C PHE A 182 -3.80 12.89 -9.94
N GLY A 183 -5.05 12.46 -10.16
CA GLY A 183 -5.96 12.01 -9.12
C GLY A 183 -6.30 10.55 -9.34
N GLU A 184 -6.34 9.75 -8.27
CA GLU A 184 -6.49 8.31 -8.36
C GLU A 184 -7.35 7.78 -7.22
N TRP A 185 -8.23 6.87 -7.55
CA TRP A 185 -8.89 5.99 -6.61
C TRP A 185 -8.21 4.62 -6.64
N LYS A 186 -7.91 4.08 -5.47
CA LYS A 186 -7.32 2.76 -5.29
C LYS A 186 -8.20 1.88 -4.43
N PHE A 187 -8.24 0.61 -4.73
CA PHE A 187 -8.72 -0.41 -3.84
C PHE A 187 -7.61 -1.42 -3.56
N ASN A 188 -7.35 -1.65 -2.27
CA ASN A 188 -6.38 -2.60 -1.78
C ASN A 188 -7.08 -3.67 -0.95
N HIS A 189 -6.81 -4.92 -1.28
CA HIS A 189 -7.18 -6.08 -0.49
C HIS A 189 -5.92 -6.79 -0.04
N ALA A 190 -5.82 -7.13 1.24
CA ALA A 190 -4.67 -7.85 1.77
C ALA A 190 -5.13 -8.88 2.81
N ASN A 191 -4.55 -10.07 2.75
CA ASN A 191 -4.64 -11.04 3.82
C ASN A 191 -3.40 -10.89 4.71
N LEU A 192 -3.60 -10.41 5.95
CA LEU A 192 -2.53 -10.14 6.90
C LEU A 192 -2.46 -11.28 7.93
N GLU A 193 -1.33 -11.93 8.00
CA GLU A 193 -1.04 -12.97 8.96
C GLU A 193 -0.08 -12.45 10.02
N TYR A 194 -0.44 -12.64 11.30
CA TYR A 194 0.37 -12.27 12.45
C TYR A 194 0.73 -13.54 13.20
N THR A 195 2.03 -13.79 13.37
CA THR A 195 2.55 -14.87 14.21
C THR A 195 2.83 -14.36 15.61
N ASP A 196 2.58 -15.19 16.63
CA ASP A 196 2.77 -14.84 18.04
C ASP A 196 2.03 -13.56 18.47
N PHE A 197 0.76 -13.41 18.05
CA PHE A 197 -0.04 -12.23 18.34
C PHE A 197 -0.32 -12.14 19.85
N ILE A 198 0.19 -11.07 20.51
CA ILE A 198 0.05 -10.77 21.97
C ILE A 198 0.61 -11.87 22.89
N PHE A 199 0.38 -13.15 22.59
CA PHE A 199 0.85 -14.32 23.34
C PHE A 199 1.58 -15.30 22.42
N LYS A 200 2.69 -15.87 22.89
CA LYS A 200 3.40 -16.92 22.15
C LYS A 200 2.46 -18.04 21.76
N GLY A 201 2.43 -18.38 20.48
CA GLY A 201 1.67 -19.50 19.95
C GLY A 201 0.27 -19.18 19.48
N ARG A 202 -0.13 -17.91 19.41
CA ARG A 202 -1.38 -17.48 18.74
C ARG A 202 -1.07 -16.85 17.40
N ASP A 203 -1.64 -17.42 16.35
CA ASP A 203 -1.53 -16.88 15.00
C ASP A 203 -2.89 -16.27 14.64
N LEU A 204 -2.87 -15.03 14.17
CA LEU A 204 -4.05 -14.28 13.77
C LEU A 204 -4.00 -14.02 12.27
N SER A 205 -5.06 -14.37 11.55
CA SER A 205 -5.28 -14.01 10.15
C SER A 205 -6.41 -13.00 10.06
N VAL A 206 -6.23 -11.95 9.24
CA VAL A 206 -7.21 -10.88 9.10
C VAL A 206 -7.21 -10.32 7.68
N ASN A 207 -8.41 -10.13 7.12
CA ASN A 207 -8.57 -9.46 5.84
C ASN A 207 -8.64 -7.94 6.03
N TYR A 208 -7.75 -7.25 5.36
CA TYR A 208 -7.70 -5.80 5.31
C TYR A 208 -8.14 -5.30 3.94
N ASN A 209 -9.21 -4.51 3.90
CA ASN A 209 -9.74 -3.87 2.70
C ASN A 209 -9.69 -2.36 2.90
N ALA A 210 -9.21 -1.63 1.89
CA ALA A 210 -9.16 -0.19 1.96
C ALA A 210 -9.38 0.47 0.60
N HIS A 211 -10.18 1.53 0.59
CA HIS A 211 -10.21 2.49 -0.50
C HIS A 211 -9.26 3.64 -0.20
N ASN A 212 -8.59 4.14 -1.22
CA ASN A 212 -7.71 5.30 -1.09
C ASN A 212 -8.08 6.31 -2.16
N VAL A 213 -8.12 7.58 -1.78
CA VAL A 213 -8.23 8.71 -2.72
C VAL A 213 -6.91 9.45 -2.67
N VAL A 214 -6.23 9.52 -3.81
CA VAL A 214 -4.82 9.90 -3.89
C VAL A 214 -4.65 11.01 -4.93
N PHE A 215 -3.77 11.93 -4.62
CA PHE A 215 -3.27 12.95 -5.55
C PHE A 215 -1.76 12.87 -5.63
N GLY A 216 -1.22 13.18 -6.79
CA GLY A 216 0.23 13.10 -6.97
C GLY A 216 0.75 13.92 -8.12
N VAL A 217 2.07 13.95 -8.19
CA VAL A 217 2.84 14.61 -9.24
C VAL A 217 3.81 13.60 -9.81
N GLY A 218 3.87 13.53 -11.14
CA GLY A 218 4.75 12.65 -11.88
C GLY A 218 5.66 13.41 -12.83
N TYR A 219 6.91 12.94 -12.93
CA TYR A 219 7.86 13.41 -13.93
C TYR A 219 8.11 12.30 -14.95
N HIS A 220 7.92 12.62 -16.22
CA HIS A 220 8.04 11.73 -17.37
C HIS A 220 9.34 12.05 -18.13
N PHE A 221 10.06 11.00 -18.49
CA PHE A 221 11.33 11.10 -19.21
C PHE A 221 11.14 10.84 -20.70
#